data_a2e4fda995859fbb100f2246d7bc7ebc
#
_entry.id   a2e4fda995859fbb100f2246d7bc7ebc
#
_cell.length_a   1.000
_cell.length_b   1.000
_cell.length_c   1.000
_cell.angle_alpha   90.00
_cell.angle_beta   90.00
_cell.angle_gamma   90.00
#
_symmetry.space_group_name_H-M   'P 1'
#
loop_
_entity.id
_entity.type
_entity.pdbx_description
1 polymer ?
#
loop_
_entity_poly.entity_id
_entity_poly.type
_entity_poly.pdbx_seq_one_letter_code
_entity_poly.pdbx_strand_id
1 'polypeptide(L)'
;MKFMFIDSQERLNDIEKENSHLTFITHNFCIKEPNFYNFDEILVIGKQICDSTGFTPFKASEDDVFSIIYTSGNTGTPKGVMLSHKNIVSQLHDINKLIDLPKGEVSLSLLPLAHIFERTVMSYYLSRGISIYFVDDVLNVANLMKVVKPTIMTVVPRLLEKIFNKIKAQILEKPFFSRVIASLAFSYALKENLDKSSILFKIYDKLVYSKFREIFGSRVDKLVSGGAPLSKDIALFFVNIGVPVYQ
;
A
#
# COMPACT_ATOMS: atom_id res chain seq x y z
N MET A 1 -23.69 -10.89 -8.05
CA MET A 1 -23.31 -9.46 -7.92
C MET A 1 -24.47 -8.62 -8.45
N LYS A 2 -24.80 -7.51 -7.79
CA LYS A 2 -25.92 -6.65 -8.20
C LYS A 2 -25.44 -5.28 -8.71
N PHE A 3 -24.29 -4.82 -8.25
CA PHE A 3 -23.74 -3.51 -8.56
C PHE A 3 -22.31 -3.64 -9.05
N MET A 4 -21.92 -2.76 -9.98
CA MET A 4 -20.57 -2.66 -10.48
C MET A 4 -20.13 -1.19 -10.48
N PHE A 5 -19.01 -0.88 -9.82
CA PHE A 5 -18.41 0.44 -9.86
C PHE A 5 -17.49 0.56 -11.07
N ILE A 6 -17.66 1.61 -11.85
CA ILE A 6 -16.91 1.88 -13.08
C ILE A 6 -16.31 3.28 -13.01
N ASP A 7 -15.03 3.37 -13.29
CA ASP A 7 -14.24 4.59 -13.20
C ASP A 7 -14.02 5.30 -14.55
N SER A 8 -14.27 4.62 -15.68
CA SER A 8 -14.07 5.17 -17.01
C SER A 8 -15.07 4.64 -18.04
N GLN A 9 -15.40 5.49 -19.03
CA GLN A 9 -16.28 5.13 -20.15
C GLN A 9 -15.70 4.00 -21.01
N GLU A 10 -14.38 3.95 -21.16
CA GLU A 10 -13.68 2.90 -21.92
C GLU A 10 -13.95 1.52 -21.32
N ARG A 11 -13.77 1.37 -20.01
CA ARG A 11 -14.04 0.10 -19.30
C ARG A 11 -15.52 -0.28 -19.34
N LEU A 12 -16.42 0.70 -19.30
CA LEU A 12 -17.85 0.42 -19.41
C LEU A 12 -18.17 -0.21 -20.77
N ASN A 13 -17.67 0.35 -21.86
CA ASN A 13 -17.93 -0.15 -23.21
C ASN A 13 -17.49 -1.62 -23.40
N ASP A 14 -16.47 -2.06 -22.64
CA ASP A 14 -15.96 -3.44 -22.70
C ASP A 14 -16.87 -4.44 -21.97
N ILE A 15 -17.59 -4.01 -20.93
CA ILE A 15 -18.31 -4.92 -20.03
C ILE A 15 -19.83 -4.80 -20.07
N GLU A 16 -20.38 -3.69 -20.53
CA GLU A 16 -21.82 -3.40 -20.47
C GLU A 16 -22.66 -4.42 -21.25
N LYS A 17 -22.22 -4.77 -22.46
CA LYS A 17 -22.95 -5.66 -23.37
C LYS A 17 -23.22 -7.05 -22.78
N GLU A 18 -22.26 -7.56 -22.01
CA GLU A 18 -22.36 -8.87 -21.39
C GLU A 18 -23.02 -8.85 -20.01
N ASN A 19 -23.13 -7.67 -19.40
CA ASN A 19 -23.55 -7.48 -18.02
C ASN A 19 -24.74 -6.51 -17.85
N SER A 20 -25.60 -6.40 -18.83
CA SER A 20 -26.78 -5.49 -18.85
C SER A 20 -27.76 -5.69 -17.68
N HIS A 21 -27.67 -6.82 -16.98
CA HIS A 21 -28.46 -7.13 -15.78
C HIS A 21 -27.94 -6.48 -14.48
N LEU A 22 -26.77 -5.84 -14.54
CA LEU A 22 -26.16 -5.16 -13.38
C LEU A 22 -26.58 -3.69 -13.30
N THR A 23 -26.54 -3.15 -12.10
CA THR A 23 -26.60 -1.72 -11.87
C THR A 23 -25.17 -1.17 -11.84
N PHE A 24 -24.90 -0.18 -12.67
CA PHE A 24 -23.59 0.47 -12.78
C PHE A 24 -23.56 1.75 -11.94
N ILE A 25 -22.47 1.92 -11.19
CA ILE A 25 -22.19 3.11 -10.41
C ILE A 25 -20.94 3.76 -10.98
N THR A 26 -21.10 4.97 -11.51
CA THR A 26 -20.02 5.75 -12.13
C THR A 26 -19.55 6.84 -11.18
N HIS A 27 -18.27 7.20 -11.20
CA HIS A 27 -17.71 8.25 -10.35
C HIS A 27 -17.34 9.51 -11.16
N ASN A 28 -16.58 9.35 -12.23
CA ASN A 28 -15.98 10.46 -12.98
C ASN A 28 -16.80 10.87 -14.24
N PHE A 29 -17.89 10.21 -14.52
CA PHE A 29 -18.76 10.46 -15.67
C PHE A 29 -20.21 10.10 -15.33
N CYS A 30 -21.17 10.69 -16.06
CA CYS A 30 -22.59 10.41 -15.88
C CYS A 30 -23.17 9.82 -17.16
N ILE A 31 -24.01 8.80 -17.00
CA ILE A 31 -24.87 8.23 -18.06
C ILE A 31 -26.31 8.36 -17.59
N LYS A 32 -27.16 8.92 -18.43
CA LYS A 32 -28.60 9.09 -18.15
C LYS A 32 -29.40 7.94 -18.78
N GLU A 33 -29.16 6.73 -18.29
CA GLU A 33 -29.85 5.51 -18.70
C GLU A 33 -30.35 4.74 -17.48
N PRO A 34 -31.37 3.90 -17.63
CA PRO A 34 -31.80 2.99 -16.57
C PRO A 34 -30.61 2.12 -16.11
N ASN A 35 -30.53 1.83 -14.82
CA ASN A 35 -29.46 1.07 -14.17
C ASN A 35 -28.08 1.77 -14.07
N PHE A 36 -28.00 3.06 -14.44
CA PHE A 36 -26.81 3.87 -14.20
C PHE A 36 -27.08 4.91 -13.13
N TYR A 37 -26.17 5.01 -12.18
CA TYR A 37 -26.18 6.01 -11.11
C TYR A 37 -24.82 6.64 -11.00
N ASN A 38 -24.77 7.94 -10.81
CA ASN A 38 -23.54 8.58 -10.36
C ASN A 38 -23.32 8.31 -8.87
N PHE A 39 -22.07 8.27 -8.44
CA PHE A 39 -21.73 8.01 -7.04
C PHE A 39 -22.38 9.01 -6.07
N ASP A 40 -22.42 10.30 -6.43
CA ASP A 40 -23.07 11.32 -5.61
C ASP A 40 -24.58 11.14 -5.51
N GLU A 41 -25.25 10.68 -6.59
CA GLU A 41 -26.68 10.34 -6.57
C GLU A 41 -26.96 9.20 -5.59
N ILE A 42 -26.10 8.16 -5.57
CA ILE A 42 -26.23 7.04 -4.60
C ILE A 42 -26.08 7.55 -3.17
N LEU A 43 -25.16 8.49 -2.90
CA LEU A 43 -25.02 9.08 -1.57
C LEU A 43 -26.28 9.85 -1.13
N VAL A 44 -26.87 10.62 -2.04
CA VAL A 44 -28.14 11.34 -1.76
C VAL A 44 -29.28 10.37 -1.49
N ILE A 45 -29.47 9.36 -2.35
CA ILE A 45 -30.49 8.32 -2.18
C ILE A 45 -30.28 7.57 -0.86
N GLY A 46 -29.04 7.17 -0.57
CA GLY A 46 -28.69 6.47 0.66
C GLY A 46 -29.01 7.29 1.91
N LYS A 47 -28.71 8.59 1.90
CA LYS A 47 -29.06 9.50 2.99
C LYS A 47 -30.58 9.59 3.18
N GLN A 48 -31.35 9.76 2.12
CA GLN A 48 -32.85 9.84 2.20
C GLN A 48 -33.42 8.54 2.79
N ILE A 49 -32.91 7.38 2.39
CA ILE A 49 -33.34 6.09 2.95
C ILE A 49 -32.99 6.00 4.44
N CYS A 50 -31.77 6.34 4.82
CA CYS A 50 -31.35 6.32 6.23
C CYS A 50 -32.19 7.24 7.09
N ASP A 51 -32.54 8.45 6.61
CA ASP A 51 -33.34 9.43 7.33
C ASP A 51 -34.79 8.98 7.47
N SER A 52 -35.36 8.23 6.50
CA SER A 52 -36.74 7.80 6.48
C SER A 52 -37.01 6.47 7.19
N THR A 53 -36.13 5.48 7.00
CA THR A 53 -36.34 4.10 7.48
C THR A 53 -35.30 3.63 8.49
N GLY A 54 -34.24 4.42 8.72
CA GLY A 54 -33.08 4.04 9.47
C GLY A 54 -32.18 3.07 8.69
N PHE A 55 -30.99 2.81 9.23
CA PHE A 55 -30.01 1.88 8.66
C PHE A 55 -29.75 0.73 9.65
N THR A 56 -30.01 -0.49 9.20
CA THR A 56 -29.61 -1.69 9.94
C THR A 56 -28.47 -2.38 9.21
N PRO A 57 -27.27 -2.41 9.79
CA PRO A 57 -26.14 -3.10 9.18
C PRO A 57 -26.41 -4.58 8.94
N PHE A 58 -25.97 -5.10 7.81
CA PHE A 58 -25.97 -6.55 7.59
C PHE A 58 -25.05 -7.23 8.62
N LYS A 59 -25.56 -8.24 9.30
CA LYS A 59 -24.81 -8.99 10.29
C LYS A 59 -24.16 -10.20 9.60
N ALA A 60 -22.93 -10.03 9.17
CA ALA A 60 -22.16 -11.08 8.51
C ALA A 60 -21.80 -12.22 9.49
N SER A 61 -21.84 -13.47 9.00
CA SER A 61 -21.25 -14.64 9.65
C SER A 61 -19.75 -14.71 9.35
N GLU A 62 -18.99 -15.39 10.20
CA GLU A 62 -17.57 -15.65 9.97
C GLU A 62 -17.28 -16.39 8.66
N ASP A 63 -18.20 -17.25 8.24
CA ASP A 63 -18.08 -18.08 7.04
C ASP A 63 -18.62 -17.41 5.77
N ASP A 64 -19.29 -16.24 5.90
CA ASP A 64 -19.74 -15.48 4.74
C ASP A 64 -18.54 -15.02 3.90
N VAL A 65 -18.73 -15.02 2.57
CA VAL A 65 -17.69 -14.56 1.65
C VAL A 65 -17.48 -13.05 1.78
N PHE A 66 -16.29 -12.67 2.24
CA PHE A 66 -15.85 -11.29 2.33
C PHE A 66 -15.39 -10.74 0.98
N SER A 67 -14.61 -11.54 0.23
CA SER A 67 -14.02 -11.11 -1.03
C SER A 67 -13.73 -12.28 -1.96
N ILE A 68 -13.79 -12.01 -3.28
CA ILE A 68 -13.34 -12.94 -4.31
C ILE A 68 -12.16 -12.28 -5.02
N ILE A 69 -11.00 -12.92 -4.95
CA ILE A 69 -9.76 -12.44 -5.58
C ILE A 69 -9.43 -13.32 -6.77
N TYR A 70 -9.36 -12.73 -7.95
CA TYR A 70 -8.99 -13.45 -9.15
C TYR A 70 -7.49 -13.61 -9.28
N THR A 71 -7.05 -14.83 -9.57
CA THR A 71 -5.64 -15.15 -9.85
C THR A 71 -5.50 -15.65 -11.28
N SER A 72 -4.37 -15.36 -11.94
CA SER A 72 -4.03 -15.96 -13.22
C SER A 72 -3.76 -17.44 -12.99
N GLY A 73 -4.75 -18.30 -13.26
CA GLY A 73 -4.59 -19.75 -13.10
C GLY A 73 -3.49 -20.30 -14.03
N ASN A 74 -2.79 -21.36 -13.62
CA ASN A 74 -1.78 -22.07 -14.43
C ASN A 74 -2.34 -22.58 -15.76
N THR A 75 -3.66 -22.66 -15.89
CA THR A 75 -4.40 -23.11 -17.09
C THR A 75 -4.81 -21.97 -18.02
N GLY A 76 -4.38 -20.72 -17.75
CA GLY A 76 -4.76 -19.54 -18.54
C GLY A 76 -6.13 -18.95 -18.20
N THR A 77 -7.03 -19.71 -17.57
CA THR A 77 -8.33 -19.20 -17.12
C THR A 77 -8.22 -18.65 -15.71
N PRO A 78 -8.61 -17.38 -15.45
CA PRO A 78 -8.60 -16.80 -14.11
C PRO A 78 -9.49 -17.59 -13.15
N LYS A 79 -8.99 -17.82 -11.93
CA LYS A 79 -9.73 -18.50 -10.85
C LYS A 79 -10.07 -17.50 -9.76
N GLY A 80 -11.36 -17.46 -9.37
CA GLY A 80 -11.83 -16.64 -8.25
C GLY A 80 -11.65 -17.36 -6.93
N VAL A 81 -10.70 -16.91 -6.12
CA VAL A 81 -10.46 -17.42 -4.78
C VAL A 81 -11.40 -16.72 -3.80
N MET A 82 -12.32 -17.48 -3.20
CA MET A 82 -13.26 -16.98 -2.21
C MET A 82 -12.59 -16.92 -0.83
N LEU A 83 -12.65 -15.76 -0.21
CA LEU A 83 -12.14 -15.53 1.15
C LEU A 83 -13.29 -15.16 2.08
N SER A 84 -13.43 -15.85 3.19
CA SER A 84 -14.44 -15.56 4.21
C SER A 84 -13.98 -14.41 5.14
N HIS A 85 -14.92 -13.86 5.93
CA HIS A 85 -14.59 -12.92 7.01
C HIS A 85 -13.59 -13.53 7.98
N LYS A 86 -13.74 -14.83 8.31
CA LYS A 86 -12.81 -15.57 9.20
C LYS A 86 -11.39 -15.59 8.67
N ASN A 87 -11.20 -15.80 7.36
CA ASN A 87 -9.85 -15.78 6.75
C ASN A 87 -9.17 -14.43 6.96
N ILE A 88 -9.87 -13.31 6.73
CA ILE A 88 -9.30 -11.98 6.90
C ILE A 88 -9.04 -11.70 8.39
N VAL A 89 -10.02 -11.90 9.26
CA VAL A 89 -9.91 -11.58 10.69
C VAL A 89 -8.78 -12.37 11.36
N SER A 90 -8.57 -13.65 11.00
CA SER A 90 -7.45 -14.44 11.53
C SER A 90 -6.11 -13.81 11.17
N GLN A 91 -5.94 -13.32 9.93
CA GLN A 91 -4.72 -12.63 9.52
C GLN A 91 -4.52 -11.31 10.28
N LEU A 92 -5.60 -10.55 10.53
CA LEU A 92 -5.50 -9.31 11.32
C LEU A 92 -5.02 -9.60 12.75
N HIS A 93 -5.49 -10.67 13.35
CA HIS A 93 -5.03 -11.09 14.68
C HIS A 93 -3.54 -11.47 14.68
N ASP A 94 -3.08 -12.19 13.67
CA ASP A 94 -1.68 -12.61 13.58
C ASP A 94 -0.75 -11.43 13.28
N ILE A 95 -1.15 -10.53 12.39
CA ILE A 95 -0.40 -9.28 12.14
C ILE A 95 -0.28 -8.46 13.43
N ASN A 96 -1.36 -8.36 14.21
CA ASN A 96 -1.37 -7.58 15.46
C ASN A 96 -0.42 -8.12 16.53
N LYS A 97 -0.12 -9.43 16.51
CA LYS A 97 0.90 -10.03 17.41
C LYS A 97 2.33 -9.66 17.01
N LEU A 98 2.54 -9.41 15.72
CA LEU A 98 3.89 -9.13 15.17
C LEU A 98 4.20 -7.65 15.13
N ILE A 99 3.21 -6.82 14.80
CA ILE A 99 3.38 -5.38 14.59
C ILE A 99 2.27 -4.67 15.36
N ASP A 100 2.61 -4.09 16.52
CA ASP A 100 1.69 -3.20 17.23
C ASP A 100 1.83 -1.79 16.64
N LEU A 101 0.72 -1.29 16.09
CA LEU A 101 0.65 0.05 15.53
C LEU A 101 -0.12 0.97 16.47
N PRO A 102 0.53 1.99 17.03
CA PRO A 102 -0.15 2.99 17.86
C PRO A 102 -1.13 3.83 17.02
N LYS A 103 -2.05 4.49 17.71
CA LYS A 103 -2.94 5.46 17.07
C LYS A 103 -2.15 6.64 16.51
N GLY A 104 -2.59 7.18 15.37
CA GLY A 104 -1.96 8.34 14.73
C GLY A 104 -0.89 8.00 13.70
N GLU A 105 -0.67 6.71 13.44
CA GLU A 105 0.13 6.27 12.29
C GLU A 105 -0.54 6.70 10.97
N VAL A 106 0.30 6.91 9.97
CA VAL A 106 -0.11 7.35 8.63
C VAL A 106 0.49 6.40 7.61
N SER A 107 -0.36 5.85 6.75
CA SER A 107 0.05 4.96 5.67
C SER A 107 -0.14 5.61 4.30
N LEU A 108 0.74 5.29 3.37
CA LEU A 108 0.60 5.57 1.95
C LEU A 108 0.42 4.25 1.20
N SER A 109 -0.80 4.00 0.71
CA SER A 109 -1.17 2.80 -0.04
C SER A 109 -0.83 3.00 -1.51
N LEU A 110 0.09 2.21 -2.04
CA LEU A 110 0.60 2.31 -3.41
C LEU A 110 0.46 1.01 -4.21
N LEU A 111 0.10 -0.10 -3.56
CA LEU A 111 -0.09 -1.37 -4.22
C LEU A 111 -1.55 -1.54 -4.66
N PRO A 112 -1.82 -2.30 -5.72
CA PRO A 112 -3.19 -2.52 -6.18
C PRO A 112 -4.05 -3.25 -5.15
N LEU A 113 -5.21 -2.69 -4.80
CA LEU A 113 -6.18 -3.32 -3.90
C LEU A 113 -6.82 -4.61 -4.46
N ALA A 114 -6.64 -4.88 -5.75
CA ALA A 114 -7.01 -6.14 -6.37
C ALA A 114 -6.16 -7.32 -5.86
N HIS A 115 -4.95 -7.04 -5.33
CA HIS A 115 -4.12 -8.06 -4.71
C HIS A 115 -4.42 -8.22 -3.23
N ILE A 116 -4.50 -9.47 -2.79
CA ILE A 116 -4.88 -9.82 -1.40
C ILE A 116 -3.93 -9.21 -0.37
N PHE A 117 -2.64 -9.10 -0.66
CA PHE A 117 -1.65 -8.57 0.26
C PHE A 117 -2.00 -7.14 0.70
N GLU A 118 -2.16 -6.21 -0.25
CA GLU A 118 -2.53 -4.81 0.07
C GLU A 118 -3.92 -4.73 0.72
N ARG A 119 -4.88 -5.51 0.23
CA ARG A 119 -6.23 -5.55 0.79
C ARG A 119 -6.24 -5.99 2.27
N THR A 120 -5.46 -7.00 2.62
CA THR A 120 -5.35 -7.49 4.01
C THR A 120 -4.68 -6.44 4.89
N VAL A 121 -3.57 -5.85 4.44
CA VAL A 121 -2.87 -4.82 5.19
C VAL A 121 -3.74 -3.58 5.37
N MET A 122 -4.47 -3.15 4.33
CA MET A 122 -5.42 -2.04 4.44
C MET A 122 -6.54 -2.35 5.43
N SER A 123 -7.09 -3.56 5.43
CA SER A 123 -8.08 -3.99 6.43
C SER A 123 -7.51 -3.92 7.85
N TYR A 124 -6.23 -4.27 8.02
CA TYR A 124 -5.52 -4.11 9.29
C TYR A 124 -5.41 -2.65 9.69
N TYR A 125 -4.97 -1.77 8.79
CA TYR A 125 -4.86 -0.33 9.06
C TYR A 125 -6.21 0.28 9.48
N LEU A 126 -7.28 -0.05 8.76
CA LEU A 126 -8.64 0.39 9.11
C LEU A 126 -9.06 -0.10 10.51
N SER A 127 -8.76 -1.37 10.85
CA SER A 127 -9.08 -1.93 12.16
C SER A 127 -8.33 -1.25 13.32
N ARG A 128 -7.18 -0.61 13.03
CA ARG A 128 -6.35 0.14 13.99
C ARG A 128 -6.62 1.65 13.98
N GLY A 129 -7.49 2.14 13.10
CA GLY A 129 -7.78 3.57 12.95
C GLY A 129 -6.61 4.37 12.39
N ILE A 130 -5.82 3.76 11.49
CA ILE A 130 -4.68 4.38 10.82
C ILE A 130 -5.19 5.19 9.63
N SER A 131 -4.65 6.40 9.45
CA SER A 131 -4.96 7.24 8.29
C SER A 131 -4.30 6.67 7.03
N ILE A 132 -5.09 6.39 5.99
CA ILE A 132 -4.61 5.83 4.73
C ILE A 132 -4.74 6.87 3.62
N TYR A 133 -3.64 7.16 2.95
CA TYR A 133 -3.60 7.97 1.73
C TYR A 133 -3.38 7.05 0.53
N PHE A 134 -4.23 7.16 -0.48
CA PHE A 134 -4.12 6.35 -1.69
C PHE A 134 -3.29 7.09 -2.74
N VAL A 135 -2.47 6.33 -3.44
CA VAL A 135 -1.70 6.82 -4.59
C VAL A 135 -2.53 6.61 -5.85
N ASP A 136 -2.88 7.67 -6.51
CA ASP A 136 -3.60 7.70 -7.79
C ASP A 136 -2.66 7.50 -8.98
N ASP A 137 -1.46 8.10 -8.93
CA ASP A 137 -0.43 7.97 -9.94
C ASP A 137 0.90 7.51 -9.33
N VAL A 138 1.34 6.33 -9.74
CA VAL A 138 2.62 5.73 -9.29
C VAL A 138 3.82 6.61 -9.62
N LEU A 139 3.76 7.43 -10.68
CA LEU A 139 4.83 8.36 -11.02
C LEU A 139 4.98 9.49 -9.99
N ASN A 140 3.91 9.81 -9.27
CA ASN A 140 3.88 10.87 -8.25
C ASN A 140 4.23 10.38 -6.83
N VAL A 141 4.47 9.09 -6.63
CA VAL A 141 4.74 8.49 -5.31
C VAL A 141 5.82 9.23 -4.52
N ALA A 142 6.92 9.62 -5.18
CA ALA A 142 8.04 10.30 -4.51
C ALA A 142 7.64 11.67 -3.94
N ASN A 143 6.75 12.40 -4.61
CA ASN A 143 6.23 13.67 -4.12
C ASN A 143 5.22 13.45 -2.99
N LEU A 144 4.33 12.47 -3.16
CA LEU A 144 3.35 12.11 -2.13
C LEU A 144 4.01 11.66 -0.83
N MET A 145 5.10 10.89 -0.89
CA MET A 145 5.89 10.53 0.29
C MET A 145 6.39 11.76 1.08
N LYS A 146 6.81 12.81 0.37
CA LYS A 146 7.29 14.05 1.01
C LYS A 146 6.16 14.88 1.62
N VAL A 147 4.98 14.87 1.00
CA VAL A 147 3.81 15.63 1.48
C VAL A 147 3.12 14.89 2.61
N VAL A 148 2.78 13.62 2.41
CA VAL A 148 2.05 12.77 3.37
C VAL A 148 2.93 12.41 4.57
N LYS A 149 4.23 12.22 4.34
CA LYS A 149 5.21 11.76 5.34
C LYS A 149 4.70 10.54 6.10
N PRO A 150 4.48 9.42 5.41
CA PRO A 150 3.95 8.23 6.04
C PRO A 150 4.89 7.71 7.13
N THR A 151 4.32 7.03 8.12
CA THR A 151 5.07 6.35 9.19
C THR A 151 5.22 4.86 8.91
N ILE A 152 4.24 4.29 8.19
CA ILE A 152 4.25 2.89 7.75
C ILE A 152 3.88 2.78 6.27
N MET A 153 4.51 1.88 5.56
CA MET A 153 4.19 1.60 4.15
C MET A 153 4.27 0.12 3.85
N THR A 154 3.35 -0.33 2.99
CA THR A 154 3.40 -1.64 2.36
C THR A 154 4.12 -1.53 1.03
N VAL A 155 5.10 -2.38 0.80
CA VAL A 155 5.94 -2.36 -0.40
C VAL A 155 6.16 -3.76 -0.94
N VAL A 156 6.56 -3.85 -2.21
CA VAL A 156 7.08 -5.09 -2.78
C VAL A 156 8.61 -5.05 -2.87
N PRO A 157 9.31 -6.18 -2.79
CA PRO A 157 10.77 -6.25 -2.86
C PRO A 157 11.35 -5.47 -4.05
N ARG A 158 10.74 -5.59 -5.22
CA ARG A 158 11.17 -4.89 -6.44
C ARG A 158 11.22 -3.36 -6.31
N LEU A 159 10.32 -2.77 -5.50
CA LEU A 159 10.36 -1.34 -5.24
C LEU A 159 11.58 -0.97 -4.38
N LEU A 160 11.87 -1.76 -3.35
CA LEU A 160 13.06 -1.55 -2.50
C LEU A 160 14.35 -1.72 -3.29
N GLU A 161 14.44 -2.72 -4.17
CA GLU A 161 15.57 -2.91 -5.11
C GLU A 161 15.76 -1.68 -6.00
N LYS A 162 14.67 -1.16 -6.56
CA LYS A 162 14.71 0.04 -7.41
C LYS A 162 15.21 1.27 -6.64
N ILE A 163 14.74 1.46 -5.40
CA ILE A 163 15.18 2.57 -4.54
C ILE A 163 16.65 2.40 -4.17
N PHE A 164 17.06 1.19 -3.77
CA PHE A 164 18.44 0.86 -3.44
C PHE A 164 19.41 1.16 -4.60
N ASN A 165 19.08 0.70 -5.81
CA ASN A 165 19.87 0.94 -7.00
C ASN A 165 19.90 2.43 -7.39
N LYS A 166 18.79 3.15 -7.21
CA LYS A 166 18.72 4.60 -7.43
C LYS A 166 19.63 5.36 -6.46
N ILE A 167 19.62 5.00 -5.18
CA ILE A 167 20.53 5.59 -4.19
C ILE A 167 21.99 5.36 -4.63
N LYS A 168 22.34 4.14 -5.04
CA LYS A 168 23.70 3.79 -5.50
C LYS A 168 24.12 4.61 -6.71
N ALA A 169 23.22 4.78 -7.70
CA ALA A 169 23.47 5.60 -8.88
C ALA A 169 23.67 7.08 -8.51
N GLN A 170 22.80 7.65 -7.67
CA GLN A 170 22.92 9.03 -7.22
C GLN A 170 24.19 9.34 -6.43
N ILE A 171 24.78 8.35 -5.74
CA ILE A 171 26.07 8.51 -5.07
C ILE A 171 27.17 8.76 -6.09
N LEU A 172 27.14 8.06 -7.24
CA LEU A 172 28.16 8.18 -8.29
C LEU A 172 28.14 9.55 -8.98
N GLU A 173 26.99 10.21 -9.01
CA GLU A 173 26.79 11.55 -9.61
C GLU A 173 27.27 12.69 -8.72
N LYS A 174 27.60 12.42 -7.44
CA LYS A 174 28.04 13.47 -6.50
C LYS A 174 29.47 13.95 -6.79
N PRO A 175 29.80 15.20 -6.38
CA PRO A 175 31.17 15.70 -6.36
C PRO A 175 32.10 14.77 -5.58
N PHE A 176 33.39 14.74 -5.95
CA PHE A 176 34.38 13.75 -5.47
C PHE A 176 34.33 13.52 -3.95
N PHE A 177 34.47 14.56 -3.14
CA PHE A 177 34.48 14.41 -1.67
C PHE A 177 33.15 13.87 -1.12
N SER A 178 32.03 14.38 -1.58
CA SER A 178 30.69 13.91 -1.17
C SER A 178 30.45 12.47 -1.63
N ARG A 179 30.95 12.09 -2.80
CA ARG A 179 30.87 10.73 -3.34
C ARG A 179 31.63 9.75 -2.48
N VAL A 180 32.88 10.09 -2.08
CA VAL A 180 33.71 9.22 -1.23
C VAL A 180 33.00 8.97 0.11
N ILE A 181 32.53 10.03 0.78
CA ILE A 181 31.82 9.89 2.07
C ILE A 181 30.55 9.07 1.92
N ALA A 182 29.74 9.34 0.89
CA ALA A 182 28.49 8.63 0.66
C ALA A 182 28.73 7.15 0.28
N SER A 183 29.79 6.84 -0.48
CA SER A 183 30.15 5.46 -0.83
C SER A 183 30.63 4.67 0.39
N LEU A 184 31.43 5.28 1.27
CA LEU A 184 31.87 4.66 2.51
C LEU A 184 30.68 4.41 3.46
N ALA A 185 29.77 5.39 3.59
CA ALA A 185 28.56 5.24 4.38
C ALA A 185 27.64 4.15 3.82
N PHE A 186 27.47 4.09 2.49
CA PHE A 186 26.69 3.05 1.83
C PHE A 186 27.25 1.65 2.09
N SER A 187 28.56 1.46 1.92
CA SER A 187 29.23 0.19 2.21
C SER A 187 29.18 -0.16 3.70
N TYR A 188 29.20 0.85 4.58
CA TYR A 188 29.07 0.66 6.01
C TYR A 188 27.67 0.17 6.38
N ALA A 189 26.62 0.68 5.72
CA ALA A 189 25.24 0.25 5.93
C ALA A 189 24.95 -1.21 5.49
N LEU A 190 25.83 -1.83 4.72
CA LEU A 190 25.73 -3.24 4.33
C LEU A 190 26.38 -4.22 5.33
N LYS A 191 26.98 -3.72 6.41
CA LYS A 191 27.62 -4.57 7.42
C LYS A 191 26.59 -5.24 8.32
N GLU A 192 26.76 -6.52 8.57
CA GLU A 192 26.07 -7.23 9.65
C GLU A 192 26.53 -6.72 11.02
N ASN A 193 25.64 -6.79 12.02
CA ASN A 193 25.93 -6.43 13.40
C ASN A 193 26.54 -5.01 13.56
N LEU A 194 25.95 -4.05 12.84
CA LEU A 194 26.42 -2.68 12.84
C LEU A 194 26.15 -2.01 14.20
N ASP A 195 27.22 -1.49 14.82
CA ASP A 195 27.10 -0.73 16.07
C ASP A 195 26.55 0.69 15.79
N LYS A 196 25.25 0.87 16.06
CA LYS A 196 24.57 2.17 15.89
C LYS A 196 24.94 3.18 16.96
N SER A 197 25.63 2.79 18.04
CA SER A 197 26.12 3.68 19.08
C SER A 197 27.43 4.35 18.71
N SER A 198 28.17 3.79 17.73
CA SER A 198 29.48 4.27 17.32
C SER A 198 29.47 5.70 16.79
N ILE A 199 30.55 6.45 17.06
CA ILE A 199 30.74 7.81 16.55
C ILE A 199 30.67 7.83 15.02
N LEU A 200 31.26 6.85 14.36
CA LEU A 200 31.26 6.75 12.90
C LEU A 200 29.85 6.60 12.35
N PHE A 201 29.02 5.74 12.98
CA PHE A 201 27.62 5.61 12.59
C PHE A 201 26.87 6.95 12.73
N LYS A 202 27.01 7.65 13.83
CA LYS A 202 26.38 8.95 14.08
C LYS A 202 26.76 10.01 13.04
N ILE A 203 28.03 10.00 12.60
CA ILE A 203 28.51 10.87 11.51
C ILE A 203 27.80 10.51 10.19
N TYR A 204 27.78 9.23 9.81
CA TYR A 204 27.12 8.79 8.59
C TYR A 204 25.60 9.00 8.66
N ASP A 205 24.99 8.79 9.80
CA ASP A 205 23.55 9.04 10.00
C ASP A 205 23.20 10.49 9.72
N LYS A 206 23.95 11.42 10.32
CA LYS A 206 23.71 12.86 10.17
C LYS A 206 24.00 13.36 8.74
N LEU A 207 25.06 12.90 8.11
CA LEU A 207 25.54 13.45 6.82
C LEU A 207 24.92 12.74 5.59
N VAL A 208 24.56 11.44 5.72
CA VAL A 208 24.19 10.60 4.60
C VAL A 208 22.84 9.92 4.80
N TYR A 209 22.64 9.15 5.89
CA TYR A 209 21.44 8.33 6.03
C TYR A 209 20.18 9.17 6.23
N SER A 210 20.25 10.32 6.90
CA SER A 210 19.15 11.27 6.96
C SER A 210 18.62 11.64 5.58
N LYS A 211 19.50 11.87 4.60
CA LYS A 211 19.14 12.19 3.21
C LYS A 211 18.52 11.00 2.48
N PHE A 212 18.95 9.77 2.78
CA PHE A 212 18.31 8.58 2.23
C PHE A 212 16.90 8.38 2.80
N ARG A 213 16.68 8.68 4.08
CA ARG A 213 15.35 8.65 4.69
C ARG A 213 14.37 9.70 4.12
N GLU A 214 14.88 10.83 3.61
CA GLU A 214 14.06 11.84 2.95
C GLU A 214 13.29 11.30 1.73
N ILE A 215 13.79 10.25 1.09
CA ILE A 215 13.11 9.56 -0.01
C ILE A 215 11.75 9.02 0.44
N PHE A 216 11.65 8.60 1.71
CA PHE A 216 10.44 8.07 2.34
C PHE A 216 9.67 9.14 3.15
N GLY A 217 9.99 10.44 2.98
CA GLY A 217 9.35 11.52 3.75
C GLY A 217 9.88 11.69 5.17
N SER A 218 11.01 11.05 5.53
CA SER A 218 11.75 11.17 6.81
C SER A 218 11.01 10.65 8.05
N ARG A 219 9.79 10.12 7.94
CA ARG A 219 9.00 9.62 9.06
C ARG A 219 8.75 8.12 9.02
N VAL A 220 9.03 7.46 7.91
CA VAL A 220 8.84 6.01 7.78
C VAL A 220 9.77 5.29 8.75
N ASP A 221 9.18 4.60 9.69
CA ASP A 221 9.86 3.74 10.68
C ASP A 221 9.48 2.26 10.52
N LYS A 222 8.56 1.94 9.62
CA LYS A 222 8.11 0.57 9.33
C LYS A 222 7.83 0.39 7.84
N LEU A 223 8.57 -0.48 7.17
CA LEU A 223 8.24 -0.98 5.84
C LEU A 223 7.80 -2.44 5.94
N VAL A 224 6.61 -2.75 5.48
CA VAL A 224 6.10 -4.13 5.39
C VAL A 224 6.29 -4.61 3.97
N SER A 225 7.23 -5.53 3.76
CA SER A 225 7.55 -6.09 2.45
C SER A 225 6.89 -7.46 2.28
N GLY A 226 6.20 -7.67 1.16
CA GLY A 226 5.53 -8.94 0.89
C GLY A 226 5.41 -9.26 -0.60
N GLY A 227 4.82 -10.42 -0.90
CA GLY A 227 4.59 -10.89 -2.26
C GLY A 227 5.77 -11.61 -2.92
N ALA A 228 7.01 -11.43 -2.43
CA ALA A 228 8.21 -12.12 -2.89
C ALA A 228 9.33 -11.99 -1.85
N PRO A 229 10.36 -12.86 -1.86
CA PRO A 229 11.50 -12.74 -0.95
C PRO A 229 12.32 -11.49 -1.26
N LEU A 230 12.77 -10.79 -0.20
CA LEU A 230 13.66 -9.65 -0.29
C LEU A 230 15.13 -10.12 -0.11
N SER A 231 16.05 -9.55 -0.89
CA SER A 231 17.48 -9.80 -0.70
C SER A 231 17.95 -9.36 0.69
N LYS A 232 18.74 -10.21 1.36
CA LYS A 232 19.29 -9.94 2.68
C LYS A 232 20.08 -8.62 2.73
N ASP A 233 20.89 -8.33 1.72
CA ASP A 233 21.69 -7.11 1.67
C ASP A 233 20.82 -5.86 1.59
N ILE A 234 19.73 -5.91 0.83
CA ILE A 234 18.80 -4.81 0.69
C ILE A 234 18.03 -4.60 2.00
N ALA A 235 17.53 -5.67 2.62
CA ALA A 235 16.87 -5.58 3.92
C ALA A 235 17.83 -4.97 4.97
N LEU A 236 19.05 -5.47 5.04
CA LEU A 236 20.09 -5.01 5.96
C LEU A 236 20.41 -3.53 5.75
N PHE A 237 20.57 -3.10 4.49
CA PHE A 237 20.81 -1.71 4.15
C PHE A 237 19.72 -0.80 4.73
N PHE A 238 18.43 -1.10 4.44
CA PHE A 238 17.31 -0.27 4.91
C PHE A 238 17.21 -0.26 6.43
N VAL A 239 17.34 -1.40 7.09
CA VAL A 239 17.35 -1.49 8.56
C VAL A 239 18.50 -0.64 9.16
N ASN A 240 19.69 -0.68 8.54
CA ASN A 240 20.86 0.03 9.04
C ASN A 240 20.78 1.54 8.81
N ILE A 241 20.13 2.01 7.75
CA ILE A 241 19.89 3.45 7.56
C ILE A 241 18.72 3.99 8.37
N GLY A 242 18.09 3.17 9.22
CA GLY A 242 16.99 3.59 10.10
C GLY A 242 15.59 3.50 9.48
N VAL A 243 15.40 2.64 8.48
CA VAL A 243 14.11 2.30 7.87
C VAL A 243 13.87 0.79 8.01
N PRO A 244 13.37 0.31 9.16
CA PRO A 244 13.16 -1.11 9.41
C PRO A 244 12.23 -1.77 8.39
N VAL A 245 12.62 -2.94 7.88
CA VAL A 245 11.84 -3.74 6.94
C VAL A 245 11.38 -5.01 7.65
N TYR A 246 10.08 -5.26 7.61
CA TYR A 246 9.41 -6.48 8.10
C TYR A 246 8.98 -7.30 6.87
N GLN A 247 9.25 -8.62 6.92
CA GLN A 247 8.87 -9.56 5.85
C GLN A 247 8.21 -10.81 6.44
#